data_56464522983164317820acc6344211ce
#
_entry.id   56464522983164317820acc6344211ce
#
_cell.length_a   1.000
_cell.length_b   1.000
_cell.length_c   1.000
_cell.angle_alpha   90.00
_cell.angle_beta   90.00
_cell.angle_gamma   90.00
#
_symmetry.space_group_name_H-M   'P 1'
#
loop_
_entity.id
_entity.type
_entity.pdbx_description
1 polymer ?
#
loop_
_entity_poly.entity_id
_entity_poly.type
_entity_poly.pdbx_seq_one_letter_code
_entity_poly.pdbx_strand_id
1 'polypeptide(L)'
;MTIATVRIASILVGGCIAAFALSAPAFAVGGGGSGAGGGSGASGTGGNSGTMPTCKKGQMYDKKTRRCVKQSSANVTEENRTDYAYSLAKAGRYEEAIAMLDTLKDPNTAEALNYRGYATRKLGRTDEGISYYLKSVEIDPKYAQVREYLGEAYVVKGRLDLANEQLEVIKTLCGGTECEEYEDLHEAIMKPSKM
;
A
#
# COMPACT_ATOMS: atom_id res chain seq x y z
N MET A 1 -34.35 45.65 4.84
CA MET A 1 -33.52 46.00 5.99
C MET A 1 -34.15 45.44 7.24
N THR A 2 -33.69 44.29 7.71
CA THR A 2 -34.02 43.82 9.07
C THR A 2 -32.89 42.88 9.48
N ILE A 3 -32.04 43.32 10.38
CA ILE A 3 -30.89 42.62 10.93
C ILE A 3 -31.37 41.82 12.12
N ALA A 4 -31.25 40.47 12.03
CA ALA A 4 -31.55 39.57 13.14
C ALA A 4 -30.25 39.23 13.88
N THR A 5 -30.14 39.76 15.11
CA THR A 5 -29.06 39.55 16.06
C THR A 5 -29.27 38.22 16.79
N VAL A 6 -28.40 37.23 16.62
CA VAL A 6 -28.42 35.99 17.38
C VAL A 6 -27.48 36.11 18.59
N ARG A 7 -28.04 35.99 19.78
CA ARG A 7 -27.34 35.99 21.06
C ARG A 7 -26.70 34.64 21.33
N ILE A 8 -25.40 34.69 21.65
CA ILE A 8 -24.60 33.53 22.10
C ILE A 8 -24.89 33.34 23.61
N ALA A 9 -25.38 32.19 24.00
CA ALA A 9 -25.50 31.75 25.39
C ALA A 9 -24.31 30.87 25.75
N SER A 10 -23.45 31.35 26.63
CA SER A 10 -22.37 30.60 27.27
C SER A 10 -22.94 29.75 28.39
N ILE A 11 -22.75 28.43 28.34
CA ILE A 11 -23.00 27.55 29.48
C ILE A 11 -21.65 27.03 29.98
N LEU A 12 -21.26 27.52 31.15
CA LEU A 12 -20.20 26.99 31.99
C LEU A 12 -20.81 25.86 32.84
N VAL A 13 -20.30 24.64 32.73
CA VAL A 13 -20.54 23.59 33.73
C VAL A 13 -19.19 23.00 34.13
N GLY A 14 -18.97 23.11 35.43
CA GLY A 14 -17.74 22.80 36.12
C GLY A 14 -17.48 21.31 36.36
N GLY A 15 -16.27 21.09 36.65
CA GLY A 15 -15.45 20.13 37.34
C GLY A 15 -15.99 18.78 37.78
N CYS A 16 -15.16 17.79 37.53
CA CYS A 16 -14.85 16.74 38.52
C CYS A 16 -13.54 16.07 38.10
N ILE A 17 -12.51 16.36 38.88
CA ILE A 17 -11.21 15.66 38.80
C ILE A 17 -11.34 14.39 39.64
N ALA A 18 -11.30 13.22 39.00
CA ALA A 18 -11.12 11.94 39.68
C ALA A 18 -9.70 11.42 39.34
N ALA A 19 -8.82 11.52 40.32
CA ALA A 19 -7.50 10.92 40.29
C ALA A 19 -7.64 9.41 40.57
N PHE A 20 -7.34 8.58 39.58
CA PHE A 20 -7.12 7.16 39.78
C PHE A 20 -5.61 6.88 39.80
N ALA A 21 -5.09 6.56 40.98
CA ALA A 21 -3.76 6.00 41.18
C ALA A 21 -3.81 4.52 40.77
N LEU A 22 -3.12 4.14 39.71
CA LEU A 22 -2.83 2.72 39.38
C LEU A 22 -1.41 2.40 39.79
N SER A 23 -1.33 1.56 40.82
CA SER A 23 -0.11 0.89 41.28
C SER A 23 0.36 -0.14 40.23
N ALA A 24 1.60 0.00 39.73
CA ALA A 24 2.27 -0.99 38.92
C ALA A 24 2.92 -2.06 39.81
N PRO A 25 2.83 -3.36 39.48
CA PRO A 25 3.68 -4.38 40.10
C PRO A 25 5.06 -4.37 39.45
N ALA A 26 6.09 -4.22 40.28
CA ALA A 26 7.47 -4.44 39.93
C ALA A 26 7.71 -5.94 39.76
N PHE A 27 8.19 -6.39 38.61
CA PHE A 27 8.78 -7.70 38.43
C PHE A 27 10.29 -7.60 38.49
N ALA A 28 10.85 -8.33 39.43
CA ALA A 28 12.25 -8.41 39.76
C ALA A 28 13.06 -9.16 38.69
N VAL A 29 14.27 -8.63 38.51
CA VAL A 29 15.40 -9.10 37.73
C VAL A 29 15.88 -10.46 38.19
N GLY A 30 16.18 -11.34 37.24
CA GLY A 30 16.96 -12.56 37.41
C GLY A 30 17.95 -12.74 36.25
N GLY A 31 19.19 -12.51 36.51
CA GLY A 31 20.44 -13.12 36.13
C GLY A 31 20.79 -13.59 34.74
N GLY A 32 21.79 -12.94 34.10
CA GLY A 32 23.02 -13.57 33.62
C GLY A 32 22.94 -14.41 32.33
N GLY A 33 23.58 -13.92 31.26
CA GLY A 33 23.89 -14.74 30.09
C GLY A 33 24.46 -13.92 28.94
N SER A 34 25.79 -13.76 28.90
CA SER A 34 26.52 -13.19 27.77
C SER A 34 26.41 -14.09 26.55
N GLY A 35 25.81 -13.60 25.45
CA GLY A 35 25.79 -14.27 24.17
C GLY A 35 25.77 -13.24 23.05
N ALA A 36 26.96 -12.95 22.49
CA ALA A 36 27.08 -12.19 21.28
C ALA A 36 26.50 -13.01 20.10
N GLY A 37 25.35 -12.59 19.55
CA GLY A 37 24.80 -13.15 18.38
C GLY A 37 24.02 -12.09 17.65
N GLY A 38 24.58 -11.53 16.55
CA GLY A 38 23.91 -10.57 15.70
C GLY A 38 22.68 -11.18 15.02
N GLY A 39 21.52 -11.01 15.63
CA GLY A 39 20.24 -11.38 15.09
C GLY A 39 19.61 -10.21 14.37
N SER A 40 19.69 -10.19 13.05
CA SER A 40 18.90 -9.30 12.22
C SER A 40 17.42 -9.62 12.46
N GLY A 41 16.73 -8.76 13.20
CA GLY A 41 15.30 -8.85 13.42
C GLY A 41 14.54 -8.67 12.11
N ALA A 42 14.19 -9.76 11.46
CA ALA A 42 13.15 -9.81 10.47
C ALA A 42 11.82 -9.87 11.21
N SER A 43 11.16 -8.72 11.41
CA SER A 43 9.75 -8.71 11.77
C SER A 43 8.93 -9.13 10.55
N GLY A 44 8.83 -10.46 10.37
CA GLY A 44 7.93 -11.05 9.40
C GLY A 44 6.54 -11.12 9.99
N THR A 45 5.67 -10.20 9.67
CA THR A 45 4.24 -10.44 9.79
C THR A 45 3.80 -11.17 8.53
N GLY A 46 3.41 -12.44 8.70
CA GLY A 46 2.98 -13.28 7.61
C GLY A 46 1.67 -12.77 7.01
N GLY A 47 1.71 -12.47 5.71
CA GLY A 47 0.61 -12.42 4.80
C GLY A 47 1.06 -13.16 3.56
N ASN A 48 0.32 -14.19 3.17
CA ASN A 48 0.60 -15.00 2.01
C ASN A 48 0.17 -14.28 0.73
N SER A 49 0.82 -13.19 0.41
CA SER A 49 0.81 -12.55 -0.88
C SER A 49 2.26 -12.52 -1.34
N GLY A 50 2.57 -12.87 -2.57
CA GLY A 50 3.91 -12.96 -3.16
C GLY A 50 4.90 -11.78 -2.98
N THR A 51 4.77 -11.04 -1.88
CA THR A 51 5.61 -9.91 -1.53
C THR A 51 6.91 -10.37 -0.85
N MET A 52 8.00 -9.73 -1.23
CA MET A 52 9.31 -9.98 -0.63
C MET A 52 9.46 -9.27 0.73
N PRO A 53 10.34 -9.79 1.62
CA PRO A 53 10.70 -9.07 2.83
C PRO A 53 11.25 -7.67 2.50
N THR A 54 10.84 -6.66 3.26
CA THR A 54 11.36 -5.30 3.09
C THR A 54 12.63 -5.09 3.92
N CYS A 55 13.61 -4.43 3.32
CA CYS A 55 14.90 -4.11 3.93
C CYS A 55 14.91 -2.69 4.53
N LYS A 56 15.98 -2.33 5.24
CA LYS A 56 16.21 -0.96 5.72
C LYS A 56 16.32 0.00 4.54
N LYS A 57 16.02 1.28 4.78
CA LYS A 57 16.16 2.34 3.76
C LYS A 57 17.57 2.31 3.12
N GLY A 58 17.61 2.44 1.79
CA GLY A 58 18.84 2.35 1.01
C GLY A 58 19.29 0.92 0.68
N GLN A 59 18.55 -0.08 1.12
CA GLN A 59 18.75 -1.49 0.78
C GLN A 59 17.54 -2.05 0.06
N MET A 60 17.73 -3.14 -0.66
CA MET A 60 16.68 -3.92 -1.31
C MET A 60 16.91 -5.41 -1.10
N TYR A 61 15.84 -6.19 -1.17
CA TYR A 61 15.91 -7.64 -1.06
C TYR A 61 16.30 -8.24 -2.41
N ASP A 62 17.37 -8.99 -2.44
CA ASP A 62 17.80 -9.75 -3.61
C ASP A 62 17.24 -11.18 -3.52
N LYS A 63 16.34 -11.52 -4.43
CA LYS A 63 15.69 -12.85 -4.52
C LYS A 63 16.71 -13.97 -4.69
N LYS A 64 17.79 -13.74 -5.43
CA LYS A 64 18.80 -14.74 -5.76
C LYS A 64 19.63 -15.11 -4.54
N THR A 65 20.10 -14.13 -3.80
CA THR A 65 20.94 -14.34 -2.60
C THR A 65 20.11 -14.44 -1.31
N ARG A 66 18.81 -14.12 -1.37
CA ARG A 66 17.88 -14.04 -0.22
C ARG A 66 18.38 -13.14 0.90
N ARG A 67 18.99 -12.01 0.54
CA ARG A 67 19.56 -11.05 1.49
C ARG A 67 19.24 -9.61 1.09
N CYS A 68 19.28 -8.73 2.06
CA CYS A 68 19.27 -7.31 1.82
C CYS A 68 20.63 -6.86 1.30
N VAL A 69 20.65 -6.23 0.13
CA VAL A 69 21.83 -5.66 -0.54
C VAL A 69 21.64 -4.16 -0.74
N LYS A 70 22.70 -3.42 -1.07
CA LYS A 70 22.57 -2.00 -1.41
C LYS A 70 21.72 -1.84 -2.69
N GLN A 71 20.88 -0.83 -2.74
CA GLN A 71 20.05 -0.53 -3.94
C GLN A 71 20.91 -0.27 -5.19
N SER A 72 22.12 0.26 -5.02
CA SER A 72 23.10 0.47 -6.10
C SER A 72 23.80 -0.80 -6.58
N SER A 73 23.44 -1.98 -6.05
CA SER A 73 24.09 -3.24 -6.43
C SER A 73 23.82 -3.58 -7.90
N ALA A 74 24.88 -3.69 -8.70
CA ALA A 74 24.78 -3.96 -10.14
C ALA A 74 24.27 -5.37 -10.49
N ASN A 75 24.30 -6.30 -9.53
CA ASN A 75 23.95 -7.70 -9.75
C ASN A 75 22.45 -7.99 -9.58
N VAL A 76 21.62 -6.98 -9.26
CA VAL A 76 20.19 -7.14 -9.08
C VAL A 76 19.48 -6.82 -10.40
N THR A 77 18.60 -7.72 -10.84
CA THR A 77 17.83 -7.55 -12.09
C THR A 77 16.80 -6.44 -11.98
N GLU A 78 16.39 -5.89 -13.13
CA GLU A 78 15.31 -4.90 -13.20
C GLU A 78 13.99 -5.47 -12.67
N GLU A 79 13.68 -6.72 -13.04
CA GLU A 79 12.52 -7.46 -12.51
C GLU A 79 12.54 -7.49 -10.97
N ASN A 80 13.67 -7.87 -10.35
CA ASN A 80 13.76 -7.89 -8.89
C ASN A 80 13.57 -6.48 -8.27
N ARG A 81 14.00 -5.42 -8.95
CA ARG A 81 13.77 -4.03 -8.51
C ARG A 81 12.31 -3.66 -8.57
N THR A 82 11.63 -4.03 -9.67
CA THR A 82 10.19 -3.80 -9.87
C THR A 82 9.37 -4.52 -8.81
N ASP A 83 9.63 -5.80 -8.57
CA ASP A 83 8.95 -6.60 -7.54
C ASP A 83 9.24 -6.08 -6.12
N TYR A 84 10.47 -5.60 -5.88
CA TYR A 84 10.80 -5.02 -4.59
C TYR A 84 10.08 -3.69 -4.37
N ALA A 85 9.89 -2.88 -5.41
CA ALA A 85 9.06 -1.68 -5.34
C ALA A 85 7.61 -2.01 -4.97
N TYR A 86 7.04 -3.08 -5.54
CA TYR A 86 5.72 -3.57 -5.13
C TYR A 86 5.69 -3.98 -3.66
N SER A 87 6.69 -4.72 -3.20
CA SER A 87 6.79 -5.14 -1.80
C SER A 87 6.91 -3.94 -0.83
N LEU A 88 7.63 -2.89 -1.21
CA LEU A 88 7.67 -1.62 -0.47
C LEU A 88 6.29 -0.96 -0.42
N ALA A 89 5.59 -0.90 -1.54
CA ALA A 89 4.27 -0.30 -1.62
C ALA A 89 3.23 -1.07 -0.78
N LYS A 90 3.24 -2.41 -0.81
CA LYS A 90 2.37 -3.24 0.05
C LYS A 90 2.71 -3.10 1.54
N ALA A 91 3.96 -2.74 1.88
CA ALA A 91 4.38 -2.40 3.25
C ALA A 91 4.09 -0.94 3.66
N GLY A 92 3.38 -0.16 2.83
CA GLY A 92 3.05 1.24 3.10
C GLY A 92 4.19 2.23 2.87
N ARG A 93 5.32 1.78 2.29
CA ARG A 93 6.51 2.60 2.01
C ARG A 93 6.45 3.18 0.59
N TYR A 94 5.41 3.97 0.33
CA TYR A 94 5.02 4.38 -1.03
C TYR A 94 6.05 5.27 -1.72
N GLU A 95 6.64 6.24 -1.00
CA GLU A 95 7.68 7.12 -1.57
C GLU A 95 8.94 6.33 -1.91
N GLU A 96 9.28 5.32 -1.10
CA GLU A 96 10.43 4.46 -1.37
C GLU A 96 10.17 3.51 -2.53
N ALA A 97 8.92 3.07 -2.69
CA ALA A 97 8.51 2.29 -3.86
C ALA A 97 8.65 3.10 -5.15
N ILE A 98 8.18 4.35 -5.17
CA ILE A 98 8.32 5.25 -6.31
C ILE A 98 9.80 5.52 -6.60
N ALA A 99 10.59 5.85 -5.57
CA ALA A 99 12.03 6.08 -5.73
C ALA A 99 12.77 4.85 -6.28
N MET A 100 12.33 3.63 -5.91
CA MET A 100 12.88 2.39 -6.47
C MET A 100 12.54 2.26 -7.96
N LEU A 101 11.30 2.53 -8.36
CA LEU A 101 10.86 2.51 -9.75
C LEU A 101 11.57 3.57 -10.61
N ASP A 102 11.97 4.70 -10.01
CA ASP A 102 12.76 5.73 -10.71
C ASP A 102 14.20 5.27 -11.03
N THR A 103 14.68 4.21 -10.39
CA THR A 103 16.01 3.63 -10.67
C THR A 103 16.03 2.63 -11.82
N LEU A 104 14.88 2.25 -12.35
CA LEU A 104 14.78 1.30 -13.45
C LEU A 104 15.32 1.91 -14.74
N LYS A 105 15.93 1.08 -15.57
CA LYS A 105 16.37 1.49 -16.92
C LYS A 105 15.18 1.79 -17.83
N ASP A 106 14.13 0.98 -17.69
CA ASP A 106 12.85 1.22 -18.33
C ASP A 106 11.74 1.28 -17.25
N PRO A 107 11.38 2.49 -16.81
CA PRO A 107 10.30 2.68 -15.82
C PRO A 107 8.90 2.65 -16.44
N ASN A 108 8.78 2.44 -17.76
CA ASN A 108 7.53 2.46 -18.50
C ASN A 108 7.04 1.05 -18.90
N THR A 109 7.48 0.01 -18.21
CA THR A 109 6.87 -1.33 -18.38
C THR A 109 5.47 -1.34 -17.75
N ALA A 110 4.59 -2.25 -18.20
CA ALA A 110 3.24 -2.36 -17.65
C ALA A 110 3.25 -2.56 -16.13
N GLU A 111 4.12 -3.43 -15.62
CA GLU A 111 4.26 -3.68 -14.18
C GLU A 111 4.77 -2.47 -13.40
N ALA A 112 5.84 -1.81 -13.89
CA ALA A 112 6.40 -0.64 -13.21
C ALA A 112 5.37 0.50 -13.12
N LEU A 113 4.61 0.72 -14.19
CA LEU A 113 3.52 1.71 -14.21
C LEU A 113 2.38 1.31 -13.28
N ASN A 114 1.99 0.03 -13.23
CA ASN A 114 0.99 -0.47 -12.28
C ASN A 114 1.41 -0.18 -10.84
N TYR A 115 2.61 -0.56 -10.44
CA TYR A 115 3.08 -0.37 -9.07
C TYR A 115 3.32 1.09 -8.72
N ARG A 116 3.72 1.92 -9.69
CA ARG A 116 3.78 3.38 -9.54
C ARG A 116 2.38 3.96 -9.31
N GLY A 117 1.41 3.54 -10.11
CA GLY A 117 0.00 3.92 -9.94
C GLY A 117 -0.52 3.58 -8.54
N TYR A 118 -0.25 2.35 -8.06
CA TYR A 118 -0.64 1.90 -6.74
C TYR A 118 -0.03 2.78 -5.64
N ALA A 119 1.28 2.97 -5.64
CA ALA A 119 1.96 3.79 -4.63
C ALA A 119 1.48 5.26 -4.66
N THR A 120 1.30 5.83 -5.86
CA THR A 120 0.83 7.21 -6.06
C THR A 120 -0.60 7.38 -5.54
N ARG A 121 -1.50 6.44 -5.85
CA ARG A 121 -2.88 6.44 -5.34
C ARG A 121 -2.93 6.34 -3.82
N LYS A 122 -2.13 5.45 -3.23
CA LYS A 122 -2.08 5.29 -1.75
C LYS A 122 -1.52 6.53 -1.03
N LEU A 123 -0.77 7.38 -1.73
CA LEU A 123 -0.37 8.73 -1.25
C LEU A 123 -1.48 9.79 -1.42
N GLY A 124 -2.70 9.41 -1.80
CA GLY A 124 -3.83 10.31 -2.01
C GLY A 124 -3.87 10.99 -3.38
N ARG A 125 -2.90 10.74 -4.27
CA ARG A 125 -2.83 11.30 -5.62
C ARG A 125 -3.58 10.40 -6.61
N THR A 126 -4.89 10.20 -6.38
CA THR A 126 -5.69 9.19 -7.10
C THR A 126 -5.75 9.43 -8.60
N ASP A 127 -5.95 10.67 -9.05
CA ASP A 127 -6.05 10.97 -10.50
C ASP A 127 -4.72 10.71 -11.23
N GLU A 128 -3.61 11.02 -10.58
CA GLU A 128 -2.27 10.69 -11.10
C GLU A 128 -2.06 9.16 -11.14
N GLY A 129 -2.47 8.44 -10.08
CA GLY A 129 -2.45 6.97 -10.07
C GLY A 129 -3.24 6.36 -11.22
N ILE A 130 -4.45 6.86 -11.49
CA ILE A 130 -5.27 6.46 -12.64
C ILE A 130 -4.52 6.65 -13.96
N SER A 131 -3.79 7.76 -14.13
CA SER A 131 -3.03 8.00 -15.34
C SER A 131 -1.94 6.96 -15.59
N TYR A 132 -1.29 6.47 -14.54
CA TYR A 132 -0.30 5.40 -14.63
C TYR A 132 -0.96 4.05 -14.96
N TYR A 133 -2.09 3.73 -14.35
CA TYR A 133 -2.83 2.51 -14.65
C TYR A 133 -3.31 2.47 -16.11
N LEU A 134 -3.82 3.57 -16.64
CA LEU A 134 -4.25 3.65 -18.03
C LEU A 134 -3.10 3.38 -19.00
N LYS A 135 -1.91 3.95 -18.74
CA LYS A 135 -0.71 3.66 -19.52
C LYS A 135 -0.29 2.19 -19.43
N SER A 136 -0.39 1.59 -18.23
CA SER A 136 -0.12 0.16 -18.05
C SER A 136 -1.07 -0.72 -18.86
N VAL A 137 -2.37 -0.40 -18.85
CA VAL A 137 -3.39 -1.09 -19.65
C VAL A 137 -3.15 -0.94 -21.16
N GLU A 138 -2.64 0.23 -21.60
CA GLU A 138 -2.30 0.46 -23.02
C GLU A 138 -1.15 -0.46 -23.46
N ILE A 139 -0.16 -0.69 -22.61
CA ILE A 139 0.99 -1.57 -22.89
C ILE A 139 0.59 -3.04 -22.83
N ASP A 140 -0.14 -3.44 -21.78
CA ASP A 140 -0.65 -4.81 -21.63
C ASP A 140 -2.15 -4.80 -21.31
N PRO A 141 -3.01 -4.89 -22.34
CA PRO A 141 -4.46 -4.93 -22.16
C PRO A 141 -4.97 -6.17 -21.39
N LYS A 142 -4.15 -7.22 -21.25
CA LYS A 142 -4.51 -8.46 -20.57
C LYS A 142 -4.03 -8.53 -19.12
N TYR A 143 -3.38 -7.50 -18.62
CA TYR A 143 -2.89 -7.45 -17.26
C TYR A 143 -4.05 -7.24 -16.27
N ALA A 144 -4.56 -8.33 -15.69
CA ALA A 144 -5.74 -8.32 -14.81
C ALA A 144 -5.53 -7.46 -13.56
N GLN A 145 -4.38 -7.56 -12.89
CA GLN A 145 -4.10 -6.82 -11.67
C GLN A 145 -4.13 -5.29 -11.87
N VAL A 146 -3.66 -4.76 -12.99
CA VAL A 146 -3.76 -3.32 -13.23
C VAL A 146 -5.21 -2.87 -13.41
N ARG A 147 -6.06 -3.73 -13.97
CA ARG A 147 -7.49 -3.43 -14.13
C ARG A 147 -8.23 -3.44 -12.80
N GLU A 148 -7.86 -4.35 -11.89
CA GLU A 148 -8.32 -4.36 -10.49
C GLU A 148 -7.99 -3.01 -9.83
N TYR A 149 -6.71 -2.60 -9.82
CA TYR A 149 -6.28 -1.35 -9.19
C TYR A 149 -6.86 -0.10 -9.84
N LEU A 150 -7.08 -0.11 -11.16
CA LEU A 150 -7.77 0.95 -11.87
C LEU A 150 -9.25 1.01 -11.46
N GLY A 151 -9.91 -0.15 -11.35
CA GLY A 151 -11.28 -0.26 -10.87
C GLY A 151 -11.44 0.25 -9.44
N GLU A 152 -10.56 -0.17 -8.52
CA GLU A 152 -10.51 0.37 -7.16
C GLU A 152 -10.31 1.90 -7.14
N ALA A 153 -9.45 2.43 -8.01
CA ALA A 153 -9.25 3.87 -8.10
C ALA A 153 -10.53 4.59 -8.56
N TYR A 154 -11.30 3.99 -9.46
CA TYR A 154 -12.60 4.50 -9.86
C TYR A 154 -13.63 4.44 -8.74
N VAL A 155 -13.64 3.37 -7.92
CA VAL A 155 -14.49 3.30 -6.71
C VAL A 155 -14.18 4.45 -5.77
N VAL A 156 -12.90 4.73 -5.50
CA VAL A 156 -12.44 5.86 -4.68
C VAL A 156 -12.94 7.21 -5.23
N LYS A 157 -13.03 7.35 -6.55
CA LYS A 157 -13.54 8.55 -7.24
C LYS A 157 -15.07 8.57 -7.37
N GLY A 158 -15.79 7.56 -6.85
CA GLY A 158 -17.24 7.42 -7.01
C GLY A 158 -17.70 7.08 -8.43
N ARG A 159 -16.78 6.65 -9.29
CA ARG A 159 -17.04 6.29 -10.70
C ARG A 159 -17.32 4.79 -10.81
N LEU A 160 -18.45 4.36 -10.21
CA LEU A 160 -18.83 2.95 -10.18
C LEU A 160 -19.13 2.39 -11.58
N ASP A 161 -19.53 3.24 -12.53
CA ASP A 161 -19.69 2.92 -13.95
C ASP A 161 -18.39 2.35 -14.53
N LEU A 162 -17.29 3.08 -14.39
CA LEU A 162 -15.97 2.67 -14.89
C LEU A 162 -15.36 1.50 -14.11
N ALA A 163 -15.64 1.42 -12.79
CA ALA A 163 -15.19 0.28 -11.99
C ALA A 163 -15.83 -1.03 -12.47
N ASN A 164 -17.15 -1.02 -12.75
CA ASN A 164 -17.85 -2.18 -13.29
C ASN A 164 -17.36 -2.56 -14.70
N GLU A 165 -17.00 -1.58 -15.55
CA GLU A 165 -16.37 -1.88 -16.84
C GLU A 165 -15.07 -2.67 -16.67
N GLN A 166 -14.21 -2.29 -15.71
CA GLN A 166 -12.99 -3.05 -15.42
C GLN A 166 -13.30 -4.46 -14.89
N LEU A 167 -14.31 -4.59 -14.03
CA LEU A 167 -14.72 -5.89 -13.47
C LEU A 167 -15.16 -6.88 -14.57
N GLU A 168 -15.94 -6.44 -15.56
CA GLU A 168 -16.36 -7.29 -16.68
C GLU A 168 -15.18 -7.68 -17.59
N VAL A 169 -14.19 -6.78 -17.76
CA VAL A 169 -12.96 -7.15 -18.48
C VAL A 169 -12.16 -8.20 -17.71
N ILE A 170 -11.98 -8.03 -16.39
CA ILE A 170 -11.29 -9.01 -15.54
C ILE A 170 -11.99 -10.37 -15.62
N LYS A 171 -13.32 -10.41 -15.49
CA LYS A 171 -14.11 -11.62 -15.65
C LYS A 171 -13.83 -12.36 -16.96
N THR A 172 -13.70 -11.60 -18.05
CA THR A 172 -13.35 -12.16 -19.36
C THR A 172 -11.92 -12.72 -19.39
N LEU A 173 -10.96 -12.00 -18.81
CA LEU A 173 -9.55 -12.42 -18.76
C LEU A 173 -9.34 -13.66 -17.91
N CYS A 174 -10.04 -13.78 -16.78
CA CYS A 174 -9.98 -14.92 -15.89
C CYS A 174 -10.80 -16.12 -16.37
N GLY A 175 -11.67 -15.93 -17.34
CA GLY A 175 -12.62 -16.97 -17.77
C GLY A 175 -13.73 -17.26 -16.76
N GLY A 176 -13.98 -16.38 -15.82
CA GLY A 176 -14.97 -16.51 -14.75
C GLY A 176 -14.81 -15.47 -13.64
N THR A 177 -15.34 -15.80 -12.48
CA THR A 177 -15.36 -14.90 -11.30
C THR A 177 -14.46 -15.38 -10.15
N GLU A 178 -13.66 -16.42 -10.38
CA GLU A 178 -12.90 -17.14 -9.33
C GLU A 178 -11.41 -16.75 -9.32
N CYS A 179 -11.05 -15.54 -9.77
CA CYS A 179 -9.70 -15.01 -9.63
C CYS A 179 -9.65 -13.87 -8.61
N GLU A 180 -8.50 -13.72 -7.97
CA GLU A 180 -8.25 -12.73 -6.90
C GLU A 180 -8.65 -11.33 -7.36
N GLU A 181 -8.27 -10.92 -8.57
CA GLU A 181 -8.52 -9.58 -9.08
C GLU A 181 -10.02 -9.30 -9.28
N TYR A 182 -10.81 -10.33 -9.65
CA TYR A 182 -12.25 -10.17 -9.75
C TYR A 182 -12.89 -10.04 -8.36
N GLU A 183 -12.51 -10.91 -7.44
CA GLU A 183 -13.06 -10.94 -6.08
C GLU A 183 -12.77 -9.63 -5.34
N ASP A 184 -11.53 -9.15 -5.41
CA ASP A 184 -11.08 -7.93 -4.75
C ASP A 184 -11.79 -6.68 -5.29
N LEU A 185 -11.88 -6.54 -6.62
CA LEU A 185 -12.59 -5.41 -7.21
C LEU A 185 -14.09 -5.48 -6.96
N HIS A 186 -14.69 -6.67 -7.05
CA HIS A 186 -16.11 -6.87 -6.74
C HIS A 186 -16.42 -6.47 -5.29
N GLU A 187 -15.57 -6.89 -4.33
CA GLU A 187 -15.73 -6.48 -2.93
C GLU A 187 -15.62 -4.96 -2.76
N ALA A 188 -14.65 -4.32 -3.43
CA ALA A 188 -14.47 -2.87 -3.40
C ALA A 188 -15.68 -2.10 -3.93
N ILE A 189 -16.33 -2.61 -4.99
CA ILE A 189 -17.55 -2.03 -5.55
C ILE A 189 -18.74 -2.19 -4.59
N MET A 190 -18.89 -3.36 -3.98
CA MET A 190 -20.01 -3.66 -3.07
C MET A 190 -19.88 -2.97 -1.72
N LYS A 191 -18.67 -2.68 -1.27
CA LYS A 191 -18.36 -2.04 0.02
C LYS A 191 -17.44 -0.84 -0.18
N PRO A 192 -17.88 0.25 -0.85
CA PRO A 192 -17.04 1.42 -1.01
C PRO A 192 -16.57 1.93 0.34
N SER A 193 -15.27 1.86 0.62
CA SER A 193 -14.71 2.43 1.85
C SER A 193 -14.95 3.93 1.84
N LYS A 194 -15.66 4.43 2.84
CA LYS A 194 -15.70 5.88 3.07
C LYS A 194 -14.29 6.28 3.53
N MET A 195 -13.53 6.89 2.63
CA MET A 195 -12.29 7.60 2.98
C MET A 195 -12.60 9.01 3.47
#